data_8c11ac05a51e5219a1e00d8aa2e7b23e
#
_entry.id   8c11ac05a51e5219a1e00d8aa2e7b23e
#
_cell.length_a   1.000
_cell.length_b   1.000
_cell.length_c   1.000
_cell.angle_alpha   90.00
_cell.angle_beta   90.00
_cell.angle_gamma   90.00
#
_symmetry.space_group_name_H-M   'P 1'
#
loop_
_entity.id
_entity.type
_entity.pdbx_description
1 polymer ?
#
loop_
_entity_poly.entity_id
_entity_poly.type
_entity_poly.pdbx_seq_one_letter_code
_entity_poly.pdbx_strand_id
1 'polypeptide(L)'
;MRSHYCGDIQISDIGAEVEISGWVHKRRDHGGVIFLDIRDLHGIVQVVFNPESKDTFDRADSCRSEFVINIKGLVRSRIEGAINLKMATGEIEIEAQSLTIYSKALTPKFPLDDYQEVNEDVRLKNRFLDLRRPDINDRLIKRSKITSKIRSVLESNNFHEIETPILTRATPEGARDYLVPSRVHPGEFFALPQSPQLFKQLLMIGGLDKYYQIAKCFRDEDLRADRQPEFTQVDIEASFVTTEDIINLGEDLITSLLAEFTNYEPIEVPRIKYKDAIAKYGCDKPDLRIPLELEDISELMKNEEFKVFSGPANDPKARVVALRVPGAAELTRKKIDEYTDFVGKLGAKGLAYIKVVALEEENGLQSPILKFLDQATVNSVTSALKVKNGDMIFFGAGNANVVNLSMSSLIKKLADDLDLYGSEWAPCWIVDFPMFERTKENKLTSLHHPFTLPVVTIDELANNPDEVLACAYDFVLNGYELGGGSLRVHDPVMQSEIFKILGISSEEADEKFGFLLSALSSGCPPHGGIAFGLDRIVMLLTGTTNIRDVIAFPKTQSASCLLTNAPGEVTSAQLEELHVQSTVEKE
;
A
#
# COMPACT_ATOMS: atom_id res chain seq x y z
N MET A 1 8.46 -4.87 -39.98
CA MET A 1 8.55 -4.48 -38.53
C MET A 1 8.22 -3.00 -38.44
N ARG A 2 7.50 -2.50 -37.42
CA ARG A 2 7.18 -1.07 -37.33
C ARG A 2 8.46 -0.21 -37.30
N SER A 3 8.42 0.94 -37.96
CA SER A 3 9.50 1.94 -37.92
C SER A 3 9.31 2.94 -36.78
N HIS A 4 8.05 3.25 -36.42
CA HIS A 4 7.67 4.20 -35.40
C HIS A 4 6.56 3.64 -34.50
N TYR A 5 6.51 4.11 -33.24
CA TYR A 5 5.32 3.99 -32.41
C TYR A 5 4.31 5.08 -32.76
N CYS A 6 3.02 4.77 -32.57
CA CYS A 6 1.92 5.67 -32.93
C CYS A 6 2.02 7.05 -32.25
N GLY A 7 2.38 7.07 -30.96
CA GLY A 7 2.46 8.31 -30.19
C GLY A 7 3.74 9.12 -30.39
N ASP A 8 4.77 8.54 -31.02
CA ASP A 8 6.07 9.19 -31.21
C ASP A 8 6.17 10.02 -32.49
N ILE A 9 5.18 9.86 -33.39
CA ILE A 9 5.18 10.59 -34.67
C ILE A 9 4.84 12.06 -34.42
N GLN A 10 5.68 12.94 -34.96
CA GLN A 10 5.64 14.39 -34.73
C GLN A 10 5.52 15.18 -36.04
N ILE A 11 5.33 16.48 -35.92
CA ILE A 11 5.28 17.43 -37.05
C ILE A 11 6.57 17.39 -37.89
N SER A 12 7.72 17.14 -37.24
CA SER A 12 9.01 16.97 -37.92
C SER A 12 9.06 15.79 -38.90
N ASP A 13 8.14 14.82 -38.76
CA ASP A 13 8.08 13.62 -39.60
C ASP A 13 7.20 13.82 -40.84
N ILE A 14 6.64 15.02 -41.05
CA ILE A 14 5.83 15.33 -42.25
C ILE A 14 6.66 15.09 -43.51
N GLY A 15 6.12 14.28 -44.42
CA GLY A 15 6.78 13.88 -45.67
C GLY A 15 7.58 12.56 -45.52
N ALA A 16 7.71 12.01 -44.32
CA ALA A 16 8.35 10.72 -44.12
C ALA A 16 7.36 9.55 -44.37
N GLU A 17 7.89 8.47 -44.94
CA GLU A 17 7.20 7.16 -44.97
C GLU A 17 7.40 6.47 -43.63
N VAL A 18 6.29 6.03 -43.02
CA VAL A 18 6.31 5.32 -41.73
C VAL A 18 5.59 3.98 -41.85
N GLU A 19 6.04 3.03 -41.02
CA GLU A 19 5.38 1.75 -40.84
C GLU A 19 4.99 1.62 -39.36
N ILE A 20 3.68 1.58 -39.08
CA ILE A 20 3.13 1.44 -37.73
C ILE A 20 2.36 0.14 -37.56
N SER A 21 2.29 -0.34 -36.34
CA SER A 21 1.47 -1.50 -35.96
C SER A 21 0.78 -1.24 -34.63
N GLY A 22 -0.49 -1.57 -34.55
CA GLY A 22 -1.28 -1.35 -33.33
C GLY A 22 -2.69 -1.90 -33.44
N TRP A 23 -3.49 -1.50 -32.48
CA TRP A 23 -4.91 -1.84 -32.40
C TRP A 23 -5.76 -0.71 -32.95
N VAL A 24 -6.82 -1.06 -33.71
CA VAL A 24 -7.83 -0.09 -34.14
C VAL A 24 -8.62 0.38 -32.93
N HIS A 25 -8.34 1.58 -32.46
CA HIS A 25 -9.03 2.19 -31.32
C HIS A 25 -10.43 2.69 -31.73
N LYS A 26 -10.50 3.44 -32.83
CA LYS A 26 -11.76 4.00 -33.34
C LYS A 26 -11.78 4.01 -34.87
N ARG A 27 -12.95 3.71 -35.45
CA ARG A 27 -13.23 3.83 -36.88
C ARG A 27 -14.29 4.90 -37.11
N ARG A 28 -14.07 5.77 -38.08
CA ARG A 28 -15.02 6.80 -38.54
C ARG A 28 -15.08 6.75 -40.07
N ASP A 29 -16.27 7.01 -40.61
CA ASP A 29 -16.51 7.17 -42.03
C ASP A 29 -17.14 8.55 -42.26
N HIS A 30 -16.51 9.40 -43.04
CA HIS A 30 -16.97 10.75 -43.35
C HIS A 30 -16.84 11.02 -44.83
N GLY A 31 -17.99 11.05 -45.53
CA GLY A 31 -18.05 11.44 -46.94
C GLY A 31 -17.29 10.50 -47.88
N GLY A 32 -17.19 9.21 -47.56
CA GLY A 32 -16.48 8.22 -48.35
C GLY A 32 -14.97 8.15 -48.07
N VAL A 33 -14.48 8.77 -47.01
CA VAL A 33 -13.11 8.64 -46.51
C VAL A 33 -13.16 7.92 -45.16
N ILE A 34 -12.33 6.89 -44.98
CA ILE A 34 -12.26 6.13 -43.72
C ILE A 34 -11.10 6.66 -42.91
N PHE A 35 -11.38 6.89 -41.61
CA PHE A 35 -10.40 7.29 -40.60
C PHE A 35 -10.30 6.18 -39.58
N LEU A 36 -9.08 5.68 -39.32
CA LEU A 36 -8.77 4.78 -38.21
C LEU A 36 -7.83 5.47 -37.23
N ASP A 37 -8.23 5.52 -35.96
CA ASP A 37 -7.33 5.87 -34.87
C ASP A 37 -6.63 4.57 -34.44
N ILE A 38 -5.31 4.52 -34.58
CA ILE A 38 -4.49 3.35 -34.25
C ILE A 38 -3.77 3.62 -32.95
N ARG A 39 -3.91 2.70 -32.00
CA ARG A 39 -3.31 2.76 -30.66
C ARG A 39 -2.21 1.72 -30.52
N ASP A 40 -1.11 2.14 -29.92
CA ASP A 40 -0.08 1.26 -29.39
C ASP A 40 0.34 1.67 -27.97
N LEU A 41 1.51 1.23 -27.50
CA LEU A 41 2.02 1.52 -26.16
C LEU A 41 2.28 3.02 -25.92
N HIS A 42 2.70 3.77 -26.96
CA HIS A 42 3.11 5.17 -26.85
C HIS A 42 1.98 6.16 -27.12
N GLY A 43 0.85 5.69 -27.67
CA GLY A 43 -0.29 6.58 -27.89
C GLY A 43 -1.14 6.20 -29.10
N ILE A 44 -1.78 7.23 -29.67
CA ILE A 44 -2.74 7.09 -30.76
C ILE A 44 -2.34 8.01 -31.91
N VAL A 45 -2.45 7.51 -33.15
CA VAL A 45 -2.32 8.31 -34.37
C VAL A 45 -3.52 8.06 -35.31
N GLN A 46 -3.97 9.09 -35.97
CA GLN A 46 -5.01 8.99 -36.99
C GLN A 46 -4.40 8.56 -38.32
N VAL A 47 -5.07 7.62 -38.99
CA VAL A 47 -4.72 7.15 -40.33
C VAL A 47 -5.91 7.37 -41.25
N VAL A 48 -5.64 7.90 -42.44
CA VAL A 48 -6.66 8.22 -43.47
C VAL A 48 -6.56 7.25 -44.62
N PHE A 49 -7.70 6.77 -45.06
CA PHE A 49 -7.84 5.86 -46.20
C PHE A 49 -8.72 6.51 -47.27
N ASN A 50 -8.12 6.80 -48.43
CA ASN A 50 -8.80 7.40 -49.57
C ASN A 50 -9.42 6.32 -50.47
N PRO A 51 -10.62 6.55 -51.04
CA PRO A 51 -11.31 5.58 -51.89
C PRO A 51 -10.58 5.29 -53.21
N GLU A 52 -9.64 6.14 -53.62
CA GLU A 52 -8.79 5.95 -54.78
C GLU A 52 -7.91 4.69 -54.68
N SER A 53 -7.49 4.32 -53.47
CA SER A 53 -6.73 3.09 -53.18
C SER A 53 -7.68 1.94 -52.80
N LYS A 54 -8.43 1.42 -53.75
CA LYS A 54 -9.57 0.53 -53.53
C LYS A 54 -9.27 -0.67 -52.63
N ASP A 55 -8.17 -1.42 -52.82
CA ASP A 55 -7.82 -2.59 -51.98
C ASP A 55 -7.56 -2.20 -50.51
N THR A 56 -6.83 -1.13 -50.30
CA THR A 56 -6.53 -0.62 -48.95
C THR A 56 -7.79 -0.04 -48.29
N PHE A 57 -8.64 0.62 -49.08
CA PHE A 57 -9.92 1.16 -48.61
C PHE A 57 -10.89 0.08 -48.18
N ASP A 58 -11.10 -0.96 -49.02
CA ASP A 58 -11.99 -2.08 -48.72
C ASP A 58 -11.53 -2.85 -47.47
N ARG A 59 -10.22 -3.00 -47.27
CA ARG A 59 -9.65 -3.58 -46.03
C ARG A 59 -9.92 -2.69 -44.82
N ALA A 60 -9.75 -1.38 -44.95
CA ALA A 60 -10.04 -0.44 -43.87
C ALA A 60 -11.54 -0.42 -43.52
N ASP A 61 -12.42 -0.55 -44.50
CA ASP A 61 -13.87 -0.68 -44.31
C ASP A 61 -14.24 -1.92 -43.46
N SER A 62 -13.51 -3.02 -43.68
CA SER A 62 -13.69 -4.27 -42.93
C SER A 62 -13.17 -4.19 -41.47
N CYS A 63 -12.33 -3.22 -41.13
CA CYS A 63 -11.76 -3.08 -39.79
C CYS A 63 -12.81 -2.76 -38.74
N ARG A 64 -12.67 -3.36 -37.57
CA ARG A 64 -13.47 -3.10 -36.35
C ARG A 64 -12.55 -2.82 -35.18
N SER A 65 -13.13 -2.28 -34.10
CA SER A 65 -12.39 -1.99 -32.86
C SER A 65 -11.57 -3.19 -32.41
N GLU A 66 -10.36 -2.91 -31.96
CA GLU A 66 -9.37 -3.86 -31.45
C GLU A 66 -8.79 -4.85 -32.47
N PHE A 67 -9.08 -4.71 -33.80
CA PHE A 67 -8.32 -5.43 -34.81
C PHE A 67 -6.84 -5.03 -34.72
N VAL A 68 -5.95 -5.98 -34.86
CA VAL A 68 -4.50 -5.75 -34.90
C VAL A 68 -4.08 -5.58 -36.35
N ILE A 69 -3.53 -4.43 -36.67
CA ILE A 69 -3.18 -4.06 -38.02
C ILE A 69 -1.77 -3.50 -38.14
N ASN A 70 -1.24 -3.59 -39.36
CA ASN A 70 -0.02 -2.89 -39.76
C ASN A 70 -0.35 -1.97 -40.92
N ILE A 71 0.20 -0.78 -40.92
CA ILE A 71 -0.03 0.27 -41.92
C ILE A 71 1.32 0.83 -42.34
N LYS A 72 1.50 0.96 -43.68
CA LYS A 72 2.54 1.82 -44.26
C LYS A 72 1.88 3.03 -44.87
N GLY A 73 2.45 4.20 -44.69
CA GLY A 73 1.89 5.44 -45.21
C GLY A 73 2.79 6.64 -45.04
N LEU A 74 2.34 7.76 -45.56
CA LEU A 74 3.04 9.04 -45.55
C LEU A 74 2.49 9.93 -44.44
N VAL A 75 3.35 10.48 -43.61
CA VAL A 75 2.95 11.47 -42.59
C VAL A 75 2.64 12.80 -43.26
N ARG A 76 1.47 13.38 -42.94
CA ARG A 76 1.07 14.72 -43.43
C ARG A 76 0.39 15.54 -42.34
N SER A 77 0.33 16.86 -42.54
CA SER A 77 -0.46 17.75 -41.67
C SER A 77 -1.95 17.44 -41.82
N ARG A 78 -2.70 17.52 -40.73
CA ARG A 78 -4.17 17.60 -40.82
C ARG A 78 -4.57 18.93 -41.47
N ILE A 79 -5.70 18.90 -42.16
CA ILE A 79 -6.28 20.13 -42.73
C ILE A 79 -6.70 21.11 -41.62
N GLU A 80 -6.64 22.41 -41.90
CA GLU A 80 -7.10 23.45 -41.01
C GLU A 80 -8.57 23.17 -40.59
N GLY A 81 -8.86 23.18 -39.28
CA GLY A 81 -10.18 22.80 -38.74
C GLY A 81 -10.36 21.30 -38.37
N ALA A 82 -9.44 20.41 -38.78
CA ALA A 82 -9.42 19.01 -38.37
C ALA A 82 -8.35 18.70 -37.30
N ILE A 83 -7.59 19.71 -36.85
CA ILE A 83 -6.60 19.58 -35.78
C ILE A 83 -7.30 19.22 -34.46
N ASN A 84 -6.80 18.22 -33.77
CA ASN A 84 -7.34 17.73 -32.51
C ASN A 84 -6.33 17.95 -31.37
N LEU A 85 -6.41 19.06 -30.67
CA LEU A 85 -5.52 19.42 -29.55
C LEU A 85 -5.61 18.48 -28.35
N LYS A 86 -6.60 17.57 -28.32
CA LYS A 86 -6.71 16.53 -27.25
C LYS A 86 -5.85 15.29 -27.54
N MET A 87 -5.23 15.19 -28.69
CA MET A 87 -4.30 14.12 -29.04
C MET A 87 -2.89 14.68 -29.17
N ALA A 88 -1.89 14.01 -28.63
CA ALA A 88 -0.49 14.40 -28.79
C ALA A 88 -0.07 14.48 -30.27
N THR A 89 -0.61 13.58 -31.12
CA THR A 89 -0.40 13.55 -32.57
C THR A 89 -1.49 14.30 -33.34
N GLY A 90 -2.23 15.19 -32.70
CA GLY A 90 -3.45 15.78 -33.25
C GLY A 90 -3.26 16.76 -34.41
N GLU A 91 -2.05 17.20 -34.69
CA GLU A 91 -1.70 18.09 -35.81
C GLU A 91 -1.32 17.33 -37.10
N ILE A 92 -1.03 16.01 -36.96
CA ILE A 92 -0.63 15.14 -38.07
C ILE A 92 -1.59 13.99 -38.26
N GLU A 93 -1.52 13.37 -39.42
CA GLU A 93 -2.17 12.12 -39.76
C GLU A 93 -1.31 11.32 -40.73
N ILE A 94 -1.58 10.02 -40.89
CA ILE A 94 -0.88 9.18 -41.85
C ILE A 94 -1.84 8.91 -43.01
N GLU A 95 -1.43 9.23 -44.24
CA GLU A 95 -2.10 8.79 -45.45
C GLU A 95 -1.67 7.36 -45.77
N ALA A 96 -2.61 6.42 -45.67
CA ALA A 96 -2.32 4.99 -45.83
C ALA A 96 -2.00 4.61 -47.28
N GLN A 97 -0.88 3.93 -47.48
CA GLN A 97 -0.47 3.32 -48.76
C GLN A 97 -0.77 1.82 -48.79
N SER A 98 -0.64 1.14 -47.62
CA SER A 98 -0.99 -0.27 -47.50
C SER A 98 -1.54 -0.59 -46.10
N LEU A 99 -2.38 -1.62 -46.00
CA LEU A 99 -2.95 -2.12 -44.78
C LEU A 99 -2.90 -3.65 -44.75
N THR A 100 -2.33 -4.20 -43.68
CA THR A 100 -2.36 -5.64 -43.38
C THR A 100 -3.10 -5.88 -42.08
N ILE A 101 -4.10 -6.76 -42.09
CA ILE A 101 -4.80 -7.19 -40.88
C ILE A 101 -4.06 -8.43 -40.35
N TYR A 102 -3.42 -8.31 -39.16
CA TYR A 102 -2.75 -9.42 -38.50
C TYR A 102 -3.74 -10.31 -37.77
N SER A 103 -4.71 -9.68 -37.08
CA SER A 103 -5.70 -10.41 -36.29
C SER A 103 -7.00 -9.62 -36.19
N LYS A 104 -8.13 -10.35 -36.30
CA LYS A 104 -9.47 -9.83 -36.06
C LYS A 104 -9.82 -10.01 -34.58
N ALA A 105 -10.57 -9.07 -34.01
CA ALA A 105 -11.03 -9.13 -32.63
C ALA A 105 -12.56 -9.23 -32.56
N LEU A 106 -13.05 -9.88 -31.53
CA LEU A 106 -14.44 -9.74 -31.08
C LEU A 106 -14.65 -8.37 -30.43
N THR A 107 -15.90 -7.92 -30.39
CA THR A 107 -16.22 -6.68 -29.67
C THR A 107 -15.77 -6.78 -28.21
N PRO A 108 -14.99 -5.81 -27.69
CA PRO A 108 -14.58 -5.80 -26.30
C PRO A 108 -15.76 -5.90 -25.33
N LYS A 109 -15.55 -6.56 -24.19
CA LYS A 109 -16.59 -6.75 -23.16
C LYS A 109 -16.93 -5.46 -22.43
N PHE A 110 -16.07 -4.45 -22.49
CA PHE A 110 -16.22 -3.12 -21.89
C PHE A 110 -15.39 -2.10 -22.69
N PRO A 111 -15.67 -0.80 -22.54
CA PRO A 111 -14.86 0.26 -23.15
C PRO A 111 -13.42 0.25 -22.64
N LEU A 112 -12.46 0.44 -23.56
CA LEU A 112 -11.02 0.47 -23.26
C LEU A 112 -10.48 1.90 -23.11
N ASP A 113 -11.33 2.83 -22.73
CA ASP A 113 -10.98 4.18 -22.31
C ASP A 113 -10.93 4.27 -20.76
N ASP A 114 -10.35 5.33 -20.21
CA ASP A 114 -10.14 5.54 -18.78
C ASP A 114 -11.25 6.37 -18.09
N TYR A 115 -12.21 6.91 -18.85
CA TYR A 115 -13.28 7.77 -18.34
C TYR A 115 -14.59 7.02 -18.04
N GLN A 116 -14.65 5.73 -18.28
CA GLN A 116 -15.82 4.93 -17.93
C GLN A 116 -15.51 3.98 -16.78
N GLU A 117 -16.32 4.07 -15.73
CA GLU A 117 -16.26 3.08 -14.65
C GLU A 117 -16.74 1.72 -15.15
N VAL A 118 -15.95 0.71 -14.90
CA VAL A 118 -16.25 -0.69 -15.21
C VAL A 118 -16.12 -1.51 -13.96
N ASN A 119 -17.08 -2.39 -13.71
CA ASN A 119 -17.06 -3.30 -12.57
C ASN A 119 -15.72 -4.08 -12.52
N GLU A 120 -15.11 -4.14 -11.35
CA GLU A 120 -13.78 -4.72 -11.15
C GLU A 120 -13.73 -6.20 -11.56
N ASP A 121 -14.75 -7.01 -11.24
CA ASP A 121 -14.77 -8.42 -11.60
C ASP A 121 -14.78 -8.63 -13.11
N VAL A 122 -15.47 -7.76 -13.87
CA VAL A 122 -15.47 -7.80 -15.34
C VAL A 122 -14.08 -7.46 -15.89
N ARG A 123 -13.42 -6.46 -15.30
CA ARG A 123 -12.03 -6.06 -15.63
C ARG A 123 -11.06 -7.21 -15.33
N LEU A 124 -11.11 -7.78 -14.12
CA LEU A 124 -10.21 -8.86 -13.71
C LEU A 124 -10.42 -10.15 -14.51
N LYS A 125 -11.66 -10.48 -14.86
CA LYS A 125 -11.97 -11.63 -15.71
C LYS A 125 -11.41 -11.48 -17.13
N ASN A 126 -11.31 -10.25 -17.62
CA ASN A 126 -10.77 -9.93 -18.95
C ASN A 126 -9.52 -9.05 -18.84
N ARG A 127 -8.65 -9.35 -17.88
CA ARG A 127 -7.50 -8.50 -17.52
C ARG A 127 -6.59 -8.17 -18.71
N PHE A 128 -6.45 -9.08 -19.69
CA PHE A 128 -5.69 -8.84 -20.92
C PHE A 128 -6.27 -7.69 -21.77
N LEU A 129 -7.58 -7.41 -21.68
CA LEU A 129 -8.20 -6.22 -22.27
C LEU A 129 -8.02 -4.99 -21.39
N ASP A 130 -8.20 -5.15 -20.08
CA ASP A 130 -8.06 -4.08 -19.09
C ASP A 130 -6.64 -3.48 -19.11
N LEU A 131 -5.61 -4.31 -19.35
CA LEU A 131 -4.22 -3.87 -19.53
C LEU A 131 -4.00 -2.96 -20.75
N ARG A 132 -4.95 -2.86 -21.67
CA ARG A 132 -4.91 -1.92 -22.80
C ARG A 132 -5.44 -0.54 -22.44
N ARG A 133 -6.10 -0.38 -21.31
CA ARG A 133 -6.59 0.91 -20.83
C ARG A 133 -5.39 1.82 -20.48
N PRO A 134 -5.44 3.10 -20.87
CA PRO A 134 -4.32 4.02 -20.66
C PRO A 134 -3.90 4.13 -19.20
N ASP A 135 -4.87 4.23 -18.27
CA ASP A 135 -4.64 4.37 -16.84
C ASP A 135 -3.91 3.16 -16.23
N ILE A 136 -4.31 1.94 -16.57
CA ILE A 136 -3.68 0.71 -16.08
C ILE A 136 -2.30 0.50 -16.71
N ASN A 137 -2.21 0.74 -18.03
CA ASN A 137 -0.96 0.61 -18.76
C ASN A 137 0.12 1.57 -18.21
N ASP A 138 -0.22 2.85 -18.01
CA ASP A 138 0.68 3.86 -17.47
C ASP A 138 1.18 3.49 -16.07
N ARG A 139 0.31 2.99 -15.18
CA ARG A 139 0.70 2.53 -13.84
C ARG A 139 1.72 1.40 -13.88
N LEU A 140 1.56 0.44 -14.79
CA LEU A 140 2.52 -0.67 -14.93
C LEU A 140 3.86 -0.22 -15.51
N ILE A 141 3.85 0.72 -16.46
CA ILE A 141 5.07 1.34 -16.98
C ILE A 141 5.78 2.13 -15.88
N LYS A 142 5.05 2.95 -15.10
CA LYS A 142 5.59 3.66 -13.95
C LYS A 142 6.16 2.70 -12.91
N ARG A 143 5.46 1.58 -12.62
CA ARG A 143 6.00 0.51 -11.76
C ARG A 143 7.38 0.04 -12.22
N SER A 144 7.54 -0.22 -13.52
CA SER A 144 8.84 -0.63 -14.08
C SER A 144 9.92 0.43 -13.88
N LYS A 145 9.60 1.70 -14.14
CA LYS A 145 10.53 2.84 -13.95
C LYS A 145 10.89 3.02 -12.47
N ILE A 146 9.90 2.96 -11.56
CA ILE A 146 10.12 3.03 -10.11
C ILE A 146 11.05 1.91 -9.66
N THR A 147 10.82 0.68 -10.11
CA THR A 147 11.69 -0.46 -9.78
C THR A 147 13.12 -0.27 -10.27
N SER A 148 13.31 0.25 -11.49
CA SER A 148 14.64 0.60 -12.03
C SER A 148 15.32 1.68 -11.21
N LYS A 149 14.59 2.70 -10.78
CA LYS A 149 15.15 3.76 -9.92
C LYS A 149 15.59 3.22 -8.57
N ILE A 150 14.79 2.37 -7.94
CA ILE A 150 15.12 1.69 -6.68
C ILE A 150 16.46 0.93 -6.81
N ARG A 151 16.61 0.12 -7.86
CA ARG A 151 17.86 -0.59 -8.14
C ARG A 151 19.04 0.37 -8.27
N SER A 152 18.89 1.44 -9.06
CA SER A 152 19.93 2.44 -9.27
C SER A 152 20.37 3.11 -7.96
N VAL A 153 19.43 3.46 -7.07
CA VAL A 153 19.74 4.05 -5.76
C VAL A 153 20.52 3.06 -4.87
N LEU A 154 20.06 1.81 -4.79
CA LEU A 154 20.68 0.80 -3.94
C LEU A 154 22.06 0.38 -4.46
N GLU A 155 22.22 0.19 -5.77
CA GLU A 155 23.50 -0.13 -6.40
C GLU A 155 24.52 1.01 -6.23
N SER A 156 24.09 2.27 -6.33
CA SER A 156 24.97 3.44 -6.08
C SER A 156 25.44 3.52 -4.62
N ASN A 157 24.73 2.88 -3.68
CA ASN A 157 25.10 2.72 -2.28
C ASN A 157 25.84 1.40 -2.00
N ASN A 158 26.32 0.71 -3.06
CA ASN A 158 27.04 -0.56 -3.01
C ASN A 158 26.24 -1.73 -2.42
N PHE A 159 24.91 -1.74 -2.58
CA PHE A 159 24.10 -2.91 -2.29
C PHE A 159 24.09 -3.87 -3.48
N HIS A 160 24.06 -5.16 -3.21
CA HIS A 160 24.03 -6.23 -4.21
C HIS A 160 22.66 -6.91 -4.24
N GLU A 161 22.08 -7.06 -5.45
CA GLU A 161 20.81 -7.80 -5.61
C GLU A 161 21.11 -9.31 -5.57
N ILE A 162 20.63 -10.00 -4.53
CA ILE A 162 20.84 -11.43 -4.32
C ILE A 162 19.49 -12.11 -4.15
N GLU A 163 19.22 -13.14 -4.94
CA GLU A 163 18.00 -13.94 -4.84
C GLU A 163 18.08 -14.93 -3.69
N THR A 164 16.95 -15.10 -3.00
CA THR A 164 16.75 -16.09 -1.94
C THR A 164 15.72 -17.13 -2.37
N PRO A 165 15.71 -18.34 -1.76
CA PRO A 165 14.77 -19.39 -2.14
C PRO A 165 13.30 -18.99 -1.97
N ILE A 166 12.46 -19.42 -2.94
CA ILE A 166 10.99 -19.35 -2.84
C ILE A 166 10.43 -20.63 -2.20
N LEU A 167 11.03 -21.79 -2.46
CA LEU A 167 10.70 -23.02 -1.74
C LEU A 167 11.53 -23.10 -0.47
N THR A 168 10.91 -22.81 0.67
CA THR A 168 11.60 -22.75 1.96
C THR A 168 10.87 -23.58 3.01
N ARG A 169 11.29 -23.50 4.25
CA ARG A 169 10.59 -24.10 5.39
C ARG A 169 9.58 -23.10 5.96
N ALA A 170 8.46 -23.61 6.49
CA ALA A 170 7.48 -22.80 7.21
C ALA A 170 8.13 -22.10 8.41
N THR A 171 7.90 -20.78 8.52
CA THR A 171 8.43 -19.94 9.59
C THR A 171 7.30 -19.11 10.21
N PRO A 172 7.19 -19.05 11.55
CA PRO A 172 6.14 -18.28 12.21
C PRO A 172 6.49 -16.78 12.23
N GLU A 173 6.18 -16.08 11.13
CA GLU A 173 6.40 -14.62 11.00
C GLU A 173 5.10 -13.79 11.15
N GLY A 174 4.03 -14.39 11.70
CA GLY A 174 2.77 -13.69 12.00
C GLY A 174 1.60 -14.04 11.09
N ALA A 175 1.78 -14.18 9.77
CA ALA A 175 0.76 -14.67 8.84
C ALA A 175 0.78 -16.21 8.74
N ARG A 176 -0.22 -16.79 8.09
CA ARG A 176 -0.18 -18.23 7.72
C ARG A 176 0.64 -18.42 6.44
N ASP A 177 1.37 -19.54 6.40
CA ASP A 177 2.18 -19.91 5.23
C ASP A 177 1.34 -20.63 4.17
N TYR A 178 1.64 -20.39 2.90
CA TYR A 178 1.20 -21.25 1.80
C TYR A 178 2.11 -22.48 1.75
N LEU A 179 1.54 -23.68 1.86
CA LEU A 179 2.26 -24.95 1.87
C LEU A 179 2.28 -25.57 0.48
N VAL A 180 3.43 -26.12 0.08
CA VAL A 180 3.64 -26.82 -1.19
C VAL A 180 4.12 -28.25 -0.87
N PRO A 181 3.33 -29.30 -1.17
CA PRO A 181 3.72 -30.68 -0.86
C PRO A 181 4.94 -31.11 -1.70
N SER A 182 5.85 -31.88 -1.09
CA SER A 182 7.02 -32.44 -1.75
C SER A 182 6.71 -33.80 -2.36
N ARG A 183 6.89 -33.97 -3.66
CA ARG A 183 6.78 -35.28 -4.32
C ARG A 183 7.94 -36.22 -3.94
N VAL A 184 9.12 -35.66 -3.68
CA VAL A 184 10.35 -36.43 -3.41
C VAL A 184 10.46 -36.86 -1.95
N HIS A 185 9.83 -36.08 -1.04
CA HIS A 185 9.80 -36.36 0.40
C HIS A 185 8.35 -36.51 0.84
N PRO A 186 7.80 -37.74 0.78
CA PRO A 186 6.40 -38.01 1.14
C PRO A 186 6.05 -37.54 2.56
N GLY A 187 4.96 -36.78 2.69
CA GLY A 187 4.51 -36.21 3.97
C GLY A 187 5.22 -34.93 4.40
N GLU A 188 6.21 -34.46 3.64
CA GLU A 188 6.89 -33.19 3.90
C GLU A 188 6.41 -32.09 2.94
N PHE A 189 6.49 -30.84 3.42
CA PHE A 189 6.03 -29.67 2.68
C PHE A 189 7.09 -28.57 2.67
N PHE A 190 7.24 -27.94 1.53
CA PHE A 190 7.82 -26.59 1.46
C PHE A 190 6.76 -25.56 1.87
N ALA A 191 7.22 -24.38 2.28
CA ALA A 191 6.39 -23.20 2.41
C ALA A 191 6.85 -22.11 1.44
N LEU A 192 5.92 -21.26 0.98
CA LEU A 192 6.27 -20.05 0.27
C LEU A 192 6.64 -18.97 1.30
N PRO A 193 7.71 -18.17 1.07
CA PRO A 193 8.25 -17.24 2.06
C PRO A 193 7.30 -16.06 2.31
N GLN A 194 7.09 -15.73 3.57
CA GLN A 194 6.39 -14.49 3.96
C GLN A 194 7.27 -13.25 3.74
N SER A 195 8.58 -13.43 3.89
CA SER A 195 9.65 -12.50 3.58
C SER A 195 10.99 -13.26 3.48
N PRO A 196 12.07 -12.69 2.93
CA PRO A 196 13.39 -13.31 2.95
C PRO A 196 14.14 -13.13 4.28
N GLN A 197 13.46 -12.85 5.40
CA GLN A 197 14.04 -12.42 6.67
C GLN A 197 15.19 -13.32 7.17
N LEU A 198 15.01 -14.62 7.19
CA LEU A 198 16.04 -15.53 7.70
C LEU A 198 17.24 -15.62 6.75
N PHE A 199 17.00 -15.63 5.45
CA PHE A 199 18.06 -15.75 4.46
C PHE A 199 18.92 -14.49 4.39
N LYS A 200 18.34 -13.30 4.48
CA LYS A 200 19.12 -12.06 4.47
C LYS A 200 20.04 -11.94 5.69
N GLN A 201 19.62 -12.42 6.86
CA GLN A 201 20.48 -12.51 8.04
C GLN A 201 21.63 -13.51 7.81
N LEU A 202 21.37 -14.67 7.18
CA LEU A 202 22.41 -15.61 6.78
C LEU A 202 23.39 -15.03 5.77
N LEU A 203 22.93 -14.15 4.85
CA LEU A 203 23.81 -13.45 3.91
C LEU A 203 24.76 -12.48 4.63
N MET A 204 24.28 -11.79 5.68
CA MET A 204 25.13 -10.92 6.52
C MET A 204 26.18 -11.75 7.27
N ILE A 205 25.77 -12.86 7.88
CA ILE A 205 26.68 -13.81 8.55
C ILE A 205 27.66 -14.41 7.54
N GLY A 206 27.22 -14.64 6.31
CA GLY A 206 28.04 -15.09 5.18
C GLY A 206 29.01 -14.04 4.61
N GLY A 207 28.99 -12.80 5.11
CA GLY A 207 29.93 -11.75 4.75
C GLY A 207 29.57 -10.96 3.47
N LEU A 208 28.30 -10.98 3.02
CA LEU A 208 27.84 -10.20 1.87
C LEU A 208 27.59 -8.71 2.15
N ASP A 209 27.78 -8.28 3.39
CA ASP A 209 27.80 -6.91 3.89
C ASP A 209 26.59 -6.04 3.56
N LYS A 210 26.19 -5.90 2.29
CA LYS A 210 25.05 -5.09 1.81
C LYS A 210 24.23 -5.85 0.78
N TYR A 211 23.04 -6.21 1.15
CA TYR A 211 22.10 -7.00 0.33
C TYR A 211 20.81 -6.21 0.06
N TYR A 212 20.26 -6.38 -1.14
CA TYR A 212 18.86 -6.12 -1.41
C TYR A 212 18.26 -7.17 -2.35
N GLN A 213 16.92 -7.23 -2.39
CA GLN A 213 16.17 -8.06 -3.33
C GLN A 213 14.80 -7.43 -3.63
N ILE A 214 14.39 -7.50 -4.89
CA ILE A 214 12.98 -7.26 -5.27
C ILE A 214 12.25 -8.60 -5.09
N ALA A 215 11.86 -8.87 -3.84
CA ALA A 215 11.41 -10.18 -3.39
C ALA A 215 9.91 -10.41 -3.59
N LYS A 216 9.54 -11.62 -4.05
CA LYS A 216 8.16 -12.10 -3.97
C LYS A 216 7.89 -12.66 -2.58
N CYS A 217 6.80 -12.17 -1.98
CA CYS A 217 6.34 -12.56 -0.64
C CYS A 217 4.92 -13.10 -0.71
N PHE A 218 4.58 -14.03 0.18
CA PHE A 218 3.31 -14.74 0.20
C PHE A 218 2.76 -14.78 1.62
N ARG A 219 1.51 -14.37 1.81
CA ARG A 219 0.85 -14.40 3.12
C ARG A 219 -0.60 -14.81 2.96
N ASP A 220 -1.01 -15.87 3.64
CA ASP A 220 -2.41 -16.31 3.70
C ASP A 220 -3.12 -15.62 4.86
N GLU A 221 -3.61 -14.42 4.59
CA GLU A 221 -4.32 -13.57 5.55
C GLU A 221 -5.53 -12.90 4.91
N ASP A 222 -6.38 -12.28 5.73
CA ASP A 222 -7.56 -11.56 5.25
C ASP A 222 -7.16 -10.37 4.35
N LEU A 223 -7.68 -10.37 3.12
CA LEU A 223 -7.35 -9.37 2.13
C LEU A 223 -8.16 -8.07 2.33
N ARG A 224 -7.49 -6.94 2.07
CA ARG A 224 -8.04 -5.60 2.06
C ARG A 224 -7.71 -4.91 0.74
N ALA A 225 -8.17 -3.67 0.57
CA ALA A 225 -7.90 -2.90 -0.66
C ALA A 225 -6.40 -2.71 -0.95
N ASP A 226 -5.56 -2.71 0.09
CA ASP A 226 -4.11 -2.52 0.05
C ASP A 226 -3.30 -3.79 0.36
N ARG A 227 -3.93 -4.99 0.30
CA ARG A 227 -3.29 -6.29 0.56
C ARG A 227 -3.56 -7.30 -0.54
N GLN A 228 -2.56 -8.12 -0.82
CA GLN A 228 -2.63 -9.26 -1.76
C GLN A 228 -1.99 -10.50 -1.12
N PRO A 229 -2.43 -11.73 -1.47
CA PRO A 229 -1.84 -12.96 -0.93
C PRO A 229 -0.42 -13.19 -1.46
N GLU A 230 -0.10 -12.64 -2.62
CA GLU A 230 1.23 -12.53 -3.19
C GLU A 230 1.54 -11.07 -3.53
N PHE A 231 2.66 -10.56 -3.07
CA PHE A 231 3.05 -9.17 -3.24
C PHE A 231 4.57 -9.05 -3.39
N THR A 232 5.06 -7.84 -3.64
CA THR A 232 6.48 -7.61 -3.87
C THR A 232 7.04 -6.64 -2.83
N GLN A 233 8.17 -7.02 -2.21
CA GLN A 233 8.93 -6.15 -1.32
C GLN A 233 10.25 -5.73 -1.98
N VAL A 234 10.71 -4.53 -1.65
CA VAL A 234 12.11 -4.15 -1.73
C VAL A 234 12.71 -4.48 -0.37
N ASP A 235 13.43 -5.58 -0.29
CA ASP A 235 14.00 -6.07 0.95
C ASP A 235 15.49 -5.71 1.02
N ILE A 236 15.94 -5.12 2.13
CA ILE A 236 17.27 -4.52 2.30
C ILE A 236 17.85 -4.99 3.63
N GLU A 237 19.13 -5.36 3.64
CA GLU A 237 19.87 -5.69 4.86
C GLU A 237 21.32 -5.27 4.73
N ALA A 238 21.93 -4.79 5.83
CA ALA A 238 23.35 -4.39 5.86
C ALA A 238 24.00 -4.73 7.19
N SER A 239 25.29 -5.08 7.13
CA SER A 239 26.15 -5.34 8.29
C SER A 239 26.80 -4.06 8.80
N PHE A 240 27.15 -4.04 10.11
CA PHE A 240 27.88 -2.95 10.78
C PHE A 240 27.17 -1.59 10.67
N VAL A 241 25.85 -1.58 10.71
CA VAL A 241 25.01 -0.39 10.62
C VAL A 241 24.31 -0.06 11.94
N THR A 242 24.00 1.21 12.09
CA THR A 242 23.13 1.74 13.14
C THR A 242 21.68 1.92 12.63
N THR A 243 20.76 2.19 13.54
CA THR A 243 19.37 2.57 13.17
C THR A 243 19.36 3.78 12.23
N GLU A 244 20.21 4.78 12.50
CA GLU A 244 20.33 5.99 11.69
C GLU A 244 20.78 5.71 10.26
N ASP A 245 21.71 4.79 10.06
CA ASP A 245 22.21 4.45 8.72
C ASP A 245 21.10 3.88 7.84
N ILE A 246 20.25 3.01 8.41
CA ILE A 246 19.11 2.43 7.68
C ILE A 246 17.98 3.45 7.48
N ILE A 247 17.68 4.27 8.48
CA ILE A 247 16.71 5.36 8.35
C ILE A 247 17.13 6.31 7.23
N ASN A 248 18.36 6.77 7.21
CA ASN A 248 18.87 7.69 6.19
C ASN A 248 18.81 7.05 4.78
N LEU A 249 19.20 5.78 4.64
CA LEU A 249 19.10 5.06 3.38
C LEU A 249 17.63 4.97 2.89
N GLY A 250 16.72 4.62 3.79
CA GLY A 250 15.29 4.50 3.48
C GLY A 250 14.65 5.85 3.11
N GLU A 251 15.05 6.91 3.82
CA GLU A 251 14.61 8.28 3.55
C GLU A 251 15.09 8.75 2.18
N ASP A 252 16.40 8.59 1.88
CA ASP A 252 16.97 8.93 0.58
C ASP A 252 16.30 8.16 -0.56
N LEU A 253 16.02 6.87 -0.36
CA LEU A 253 15.33 6.04 -1.34
C LEU A 253 13.94 6.59 -1.65
N ILE A 254 13.09 6.77 -0.64
CA ILE A 254 11.69 7.18 -0.85
C ILE A 254 11.59 8.63 -1.31
N THR A 255 12.38 9.55 -0.75
CA THR A 255 12.36 10.96 -1.18
C THR A 255 12.87 11.12 -2.62
N SER A 256 13.84 10.31 -3.07
CA SER A 256 14.27 10.30 -4.47
C SER A 256 13.17 9.81 -5.42
N LEU A 257 12.35 8.84 -4.99
CA LEU A 257 11.20 8.39 -5.77
C LEU A 257 10.11 9.47 -5.82
N LEU A 258 9.80 10.09 -4.70
CA LEU A 258 8.84 11.19 -4.64
C LEU A 258 9.26 12.35 -5.56
N ALA A 259 10.53 12.76 -5.51
CA ALA A 259 11.06 13.85 -6.34
C ALA A 259 11.04 13.53 -7.84
N GLU A 260 11.26 12.26 -8.25
CA GLU A 260 11.28 11.88 -9.66
C GLU A 260 9.89 11.63 -10.24
N PHE A 261 8.96 11.10 -9.46
CA PHE A 261 7.66 10.64 -9.97
C PHE A 261 6.47 11.50 -9.56
N THR A 262 6.69 12.53 -8.73
CA THR A 262 5.65 13.44 -8.23
C THR A 262 6.13 14.89 -8.19
N ASN A 263 5.27 15.80 -7.72
CA ASN A 263 5.62 17.20 -7.46
C ASN A 263 6.12 17.41 -6.00
N TYR A 264 6.78 16.42 -5.42
CA TYR A 264 7.24 16.51 -4.04
C TYR A 264 8.39 17.51 -3.91
N GLU A 265 8.23 18.46 -2.99
CA GLU A 265 9.32 19.32 -2.56
C GLU A 265 9.96 18.71 -1.29
N PRO A 266 11.29 18.54 -1.24
CA PRO A 266 11.95 17.94 -0.10
C PRO A 266 11.69 18.74 1.19
N ILE A 267 11.25 18.01 2.22
CA ILE A 267 11.06 18.52 3.58
C ILE A 267 11.87 17.67 4.54
N GLU A 268 12.16 18.20 5.74
CA GLU A 268 12.68 17.39 6.83
C GLU A 268 11.62 16.35 7.22
N VAL A 269 12.00 15.06 7.21
CA VAL A 269 11.10 13.96 7.56
C VAL A 269 11.05 13.79 9.07
N PRO A 270 9.91 14.08 9.71
CA PRO A 270 9.82 14.03 11.18
C PRO A 270 9.93 12.59 11.70
N ARG A 271 10.54 12.46 12.88
CA ARG A 271 10.59 11.21 13.64
C ARG A 271 9.66 11.29 14.83
N ILE A 272 8.69 10.42 14.87
CA ILE A 272 7.64 10.36 15.89
C ILE A 272 7.82 9.07 16.67
N LYS A 273 7.86 9.16 18.00
CA LYS A 273 7.89 7.98 18.86
C LYS A 273 6.55 7.25 18.76
N TYR A 274 6.58 5.92 18.74
CA TYR A 274 5.37 5.09 18.73
C TYR A 274 4.35 5.54 19.78
N LYS A 275 4.80 5.76 21.01
CA LYS A 275 3.95 6.24 22.10
C LYS A 275 3.22 7.55 21.76
N ASP A 276 3.94 8.50 21.14
CA ASP A 276 3.38 9.80 20.78
C ASP A 276 2.42 9.69 19.58
N ALA A 277 2.74 8.80 18.62
CA ALA A 277 1.85 8.51 17.48
C ALA A 277 0.50 7.94 17.97
N ILE A 278 0.54 6.95 18.87
CA ILE A 278 -0.66 6.38 19.48
C ILE A 278 -1.42 7.41 20.32
N ALA A 279 -0.71 8.25 21.09
CA ALA A 279 -1.33 9.28 21.90
C ALA A 279 -2.08 10.32 21.06
N LYS A 280 -1.43 10.85 20.02
CA LYS A 280 -1.92 11.98 19.22
C LYS A 280 -2.82 11.58 18.05
N TYR A 281 -2.61 10.41 17.46
CA TYR A 281 -3.32 10.00 16.23
C TYR A 281 -4.13 8.73 16.41
N GLY A 282 -3.96 7.99 17.52
CA GLY A 282 -4.61 6.72 17.77
C GLY A 282 -4.11 5.57 16.86
N CYS A 283 -2.99 5.74 16.18
CA CYS A 283 -2.40 4.72 15.32
C CYS A 283 -0.88 4.94 15.14
N ASP A 284 -0.21 3.89 14.70
CA ASP A 284 1.22 3.83 14.36
C ASP A 284 1.55 4.29 12.94
N LYS A 285 0.56 4.68 12.16
CA LYS A 285 0.68 5.15 10.76
C LYS A 285 -0.18 6.40 10.53
N PRO A 286 0.17 7.53 11.18
CA PRO A 286 -0.60 8.75 11.05
C PRO A 286 -0.51 9.33 9.63
N ASP A 287 -1.60 9.94 9.17
CA ASP A 287 -1.59 10.77 7.97
C ASP A 287 -1.32 12.23 8.39
N LEU A 288 -0.05 12.64 8.33
CA LEU A 288 0.36 13.98 8.75
C LEU A 288 -0.11 15.10 7.80
N ARG A 289 -0.76 14.78 6.69
CA ARG A 289 -1.45 15.76 5.87
C ARG A 289 -2.68 16.34 6.58
N ILE A 290 -3.21 15.60 7.56
CA ILE A 290 -4.42 15.96 8.32
C ILE A 290 -3.97 16.70 9.60
N PRO A 291 -4.28 18.00 9.73
CA PRO A 291 -3.86 18.82 10.87
C PRO A 291 -4.78 18.63 12.09
N LEU A 292 -5.12 17.38 12.42
CA LEU A 292 -5.96 17.02 13.56
C LEU A 292 -5.20 16.09 14.50
N GLU A 293 -5.16 16.42 15.77
CA GLU A 293 -4.53 15.61 16.82
C GLU A 293 -5.52 15.35 17.96
N LEU A 294 -5.41 14.19 18.58
CA LEU A 294 -6.10 13.82 19.81
C LEU A 294 -5.39 14.45 21.01
N GLU A 295 -6.15 14.96 21.94
CA GLU A 295 -5.66 15.38 23.27
C GLU A 295 -6.19 14.42 24.32
N ASP A 296 -5.29 13.83 25.12
CA ASP A 296 -5.70 12.97 26.23
C ASP A 296 -6.17 13.83 27.40
N ILE A 297 -7.44 13.71 27.73
CA ILE A 297 -8.10 14.45 28.79
C ILE A 297 -8.50 13.55 29.96
N SER A 298 -7.96 12.34 30.05
CA SER A 298 -8.32 11.37 31.09
C SER A 298 -8.15 11.97 32.50
N GLU A 299 -7.06 12.68 32.75
CA GLU A 299 -6.82 13.30 34.06
C GLU A 299 -7.90 14.33 34.44
N LEU A 300 -8.41 15.08 33.46
CA LEU A 300 -9.46 16.08 33.69
C LEU A 300 -10.83 15.43 33.99
N MET A 301 -11.04 14.19 33.56
CA MET A 301 -12.32 13.48 33.65
C MET A 301 -12.45 12.55 34.86
N LYS A 302 -11.37 12.34 35.64
CA LYS A 302 -11.36 11.36 36.75
C LYS A 302 -12.41 11.60 37.81
N ASN A 303 -12.68 12.86 38.12
CA ASN A 303 -13.58 13.25 39.20
C ASN A 303 -14.96 13.66 38.76
N GLU A 304 -15.27 13.57 37.44
CA GLU A 304 -16.57 13.94 36.91
C GLU A 304 -17.69 12.96 37.33
N GLU A 305 -18.87 13.49 37.55
CA GLU A 305 -20.05 12.65 37.84
C GLU A 305 -20.49 11.83 36.63
N PHE A 306 -20.17 12.30 35.44
CA PHE A 306 -20.54 11.64 34.17
C PHE A 306 -19.75 10.35 33.97
N LYS A 307 -20.34 9.22 34.35
CA LYS A 307 -19.72 7.89 34.36
C LYS A 307 -19.19 7.44 32.99
N VAL A 308 -19.72 7.99 31.89
CA VAL A 308 -19.23 7.69 30.53
C VAL A 308 -17.78 8.15 30.37
N PHE A 309 -17.37 9.21 31.08
CA PHE A 309 -15.99 9.72 31.06
C PHE A 309 -15.19 9.29 32.29
N SER A 310 -15.74 9.46 33.49
CA SER A 310 -14.99 9.13 34.71
C SER A 310 -14.72 7.64 34.88
N GLY A 311 -15.56 6.75 34.34
CA GLY A 311 -15.29 5.32 34.34
C GLY A 311 -14.01 4.97 33.57
N PRO A 312 -13.93 5.28 32.26
CA PRO A 312 -12.71 5.08 31.48
C PRO A 312 -11.50 5.86 32.01
N ALA A 313 -11.68 7.07 32.51
CA ALA A 313 -10.59 7.89 33.05
C ALA A 313 -9.91 7.27 34.29
N ASN A 314 -10.60 6.40 35.02
CA ASN A 314 -10.07 5.67 36.18
C ASN A 314 -9.68 4.21 35.88
N ASP A 315 -9.80 3.76 34.65
CA ASP A 315 -9.40 2.42 34.20
C ASP A 315 -8.06 2.50 33.44
N PRO A 316 -6.98 1.83 33.91
CA PRO A 316 -5.67 1.87 33.24
C PRO A 316 -5.66 1.25 31.83
N LYS A 317 -6.69 0.48 31.45
CA LYS A 317 -6.86 -0.11 30.11
C LYS A 317 -7.77 0.74 29.19
N ALA A 318 -8.17 1.90 29.66
CA ALA A 318 -9.05 2.80 28.94
C ALA A 318 -8.45 4.20 28.86
N ARG A 319 -9.03 5.06 28.04
CA ARG A 319 -8.66 6.47 27.93
C ARG A 319 -9.86 7.33 27.56
N VAL A 320 -9.73 8.63 27.83
CA VAL A 320 -10.66 9.65 27.36
C VAL A 320 -9.88 10.67 26.54
N VAL A 321 -10.26 10.85 25.28
CA VAL A 321 -9.62 11.80 24.38
C VAL A 321 -10.60 12.81 23.83
N ALA A 322 -10.11 13.99 23.50
CA ALA A 322 -10.84 15.02 22.79
C ALA A 322 -10.16 15.33 21.45
N LEU A 323 -10.97 15.58 20.43
CA LEU A 323 -10.54 15.94 19.07
C LEU A 323 -11.17 17.28 18.71
N ARG A 324 -10.35 18.31 18.54
CA ARG A 324 -10.79 19.60 18.03
C ARG A 324 -10.82 19.56 16.51
N VAL A 325 -11.93 19.98 15.92
CA VAL A 325 -12.11 20.13 14.46
C VAL A 325 -12.39 21.60 14.14
N PRO A 326 -11.40 22.32 13.59
CA PRO A 326 -11.57 23.75 13.28
C PRO A 326 -12.69 24.00 12.28
N GLY A 327 -13.51 25.02 12.55
CA GLY A 327 -14.58 25.47 11.64
C GLY A 327 -15.77 24.52 11.49
N ALA A 328 -15.87 23.46 12.26
CA ALA A 328 -16.88 22.39 12.10
C ALA A 328 -18.16 22.58 12.95
N ALA A 329 -18.35 23.71 13.64
CA ALA A 329 -19.56 23.95 14.45
C ALA A 329 -20.86 23.95 13.65
N GLU A 330 -20.80 24.22 12.36
CA GLU A 330 -21.97 24.23 11.46
C GLU A 330 -22.41 22.83 11.00
N LEU A 331 -21.67 21.78 11.35
CA LEU A 331 -22.06 20.40 11.03
C LEU A 331 -23.50 20.13 11.48
N THR A 332 -24.32 19.61 10.56
CA THR A 332 -25.71 19.29 10.85
C THR A 332 -25.79 18.10 11.82
N ARG A 333 -26.90 18.02 12.57
CA ARG A 333 -27.14 16.88 13.46
C ARG A 333 -27.08 15.55 12.71
N LYS A 334 -27.66 15.49 11.51
CA LYS A 334 -27.62 14.30 10.66
C LYS A 334 -26.17 13.85 10.40
N LYS A 335 -25.25 14.79 10.08
CA LYS A 335 -23.85 14.46 9.82
C LYS A 335 -23.13 13.96 11.07
N ILE A 336 -23.44 14.52 12.23
CA ILE A 336 -22.90 14.05 13.52
C ILE A 336 -23.44 12.65 13.85
N ASP A 337 -24.71 12.37 13.57
CA ASP A 337 -25.30 11.05 13.76
C ASP A 337 -24.62 10.02 12.81
N GLU A 338 -24.32 10.38 11.54
CA GLU A 338 -23.53 9.57 10.60
C GLU A 338 -22.13 9.23 11.16
N TYR A 339 -21.42 10.19 11.77
CA TYR A 339 -20.14 9.93 12.41
C TYR A 339 -20.28 9.05 13.64
N THR A 340 -21.35 9.21 14.42
CA THR A 340 -21.64 8.36 15.58
C THR A 340 -21.85 6.90 15.14
N ASP A 341 -22.65 6.68 14.09
CA ASP A 341 -22.86 5.35 13.52
C ASP A 341 -21.55 4.75 12.95
N PHE A 342 -20.72 5.60 12.33
CA PHE A 342 -19.43 5.18 11.79
C PHE A 342 -18.49 4.66 12.89
N VAL A 343 -18.27 5.43 13.97
CA VAL A 343 -17.42 4.99 15.08
C VAL A 343 -18.07 3.83 15.86
N GLY A 344 -19.40 3.75 15.89
CA GLY A 344 -20.14 2.64 16.49
C GLY A 344 -19.83 1.29 15.84
N LYS A 345 -19.69 1.25 14.51
CA LYS A 345 -19.26 0.07 13.76
C LYS A 345 -17.85 -0.39 14.11
N LEU A 346 -17.02 0.51 14.66
CA LEU A 346 -15.66 0.23 15.12
C LEU A 346 -15.58 -0.12 16.62
N GLY A 347 -16.74 -0.25 17.28
CA GLY A 347 -16.86 -0.66 18.68
C GLY A 347 -17.01 0.48 19.69
N ALA A 348 -17.02 1.74 19.27
CA ALA A 348 -17.30 2.85 20.17
C ALA A 348 -18.77 2.83 20.63
N LYS A 349 -19.02 3.12 21.91
CA LYS A 349 -20.37 3.14 22.49
C LYS A 349 -21.18 4.39 22.14
N GLY A 350 -20.54 5.41 21.56
CA GLY A 350 -21.11 6.68 21.16
C GLY A 350 -20.04 7.69 20.80
N LEU A 351 -20.44 8.84 20.30
CA LEU A 351 -19.57 9.96 19.96
C LEU A 351 -20.16 11.23 20.59
N ALA A 352 -19.67 11.59 21.78
CA ALA A 352 -20.05 12.84 22.40
C ALA A 352 -19.37 14.02 21.68
N TYR A 353 -20.01 15.19 21.70
CA TYR A 353 -19.48 16.38 21.03
C TYR A 353 -19.87 17.67 21.74
N ILE A 354 -19.11 18.74 21.51
CA ILE A 354 -19.45 20.12 21.88
C ILE A 354 -19.25 21.01 20.64
N LYS A 355 -20.28 21.79 20.29
CA LYS A 355 -20.19 22.88 19.32
C LYS A 355 -19.75 24.15 20.01
N VAL A 356 -18.74 24.82 19.47
CA VAL A 356 -18.22 26.06 19.98
C VAL A 356 -18.70 27.22 19.10
N VAL A 357 -19.83 27.81 19.45
CA VAL A 357 -20.42 28.92 18.68
C VAL A 357 -19.77 30.25 19.07
N ALA A 358 -19.72 30.55 20.37
CA ALA A 358 -19.12 31.77 20.91
C ALA A 358 -18.60 31.52 22.35
N LEU A 359 -17.29 31.40 22.54
CA LEU A 359 -16.67 31.02 23.81
C LEU A 359 -16.99 31.96 24.98
N GLU A 360 -17.19 33.24 24.70
CA GLU A 360 -17.38 34.26 25.70
C GLU A 360 -18.86 34.52 26.05
N GLU A 361 -19.79 33.86 25.38
CA GLU A 361 -21.22 34.00 25.60
C GLU A 361 -21.78 32.90 26.53
N GLU A 362 -22.77 33.23 27.37
CA GLU A 362 -23.33 32.33 28.37
C GLU A 362 -23.88 31.01 27.77
N ASN A 363 -24.32 31.02 26.51
CA ASN A 363 -24.80 29.84 25.77
C ASN A 363 -23.94 29.54 24.52
N GLY A 364 -22.71 29.96 24.52
CA GLY A 364 -21.81 29.84 23.38
C GLY A 364 -21.31 28.45 23.10
N LEU A 365 -21.45 27.52 24.04
CA LEU A 365 -21.20 26.11 23.89
C LEU A 365 -22.54 25.34 23.79
N GLN A 366 -22.66 24.46 22.82
CA GLN A 366 -23.89 23.70 22.58
C GLN A 366 -23.60 22.19 22.58
N SER A 367 -24.14 21.45 23.52
CA SER A 367 -24.01 20.01 23.61
C SER A 367 -24.98 19.38 24.58
N PRO A 368 -25.48 18.15 24.31
CA PRO A 368 -26.26 17.38 25.28
C PRO A 368 -25.49 16.99 26.56
N ILE A 369 -24.14 16.95 26.50
CA ILE A 369 -23.29 16.49 27.63
C ILE A 369 -22.95 17.59 28.61
N LEU A 370 -23.08 18.88 28.27
CA LEU A 370 -22.71 20.00 29.14
C LEU A 370 -23.41 19.99 30.51
N LYS A 371 -24.65 19.50 30.57
CA LYS A 371 -25.38 19.39 31.83
C LYS A 371 -24.82 18.33 32.79
N PHE A 372 -23.88 17.52 32.37
CA PHE A 372 -23.28 16.46 33.16
C PHE A 372 -21.80 16.72 33.49
N LEU A 373 -21.23 17.82 33.00
CA LEU A 373 -19.84 18.22 33.21
C LEU A 373 -19.75 19.50 34.03
N ASP A 374 -18.80 19.55 34.93
CA ASP A 374 -18.51 20.78 35.68
C ASP A 374 -17.98 21.87 34.74
N GLN A 375 -18.39 23.11 34.95
CA GLN A 375 -17.95 24.27 34.16
C GLN A 375 -16.41 24.44 34.20
N ALA A 376 -15.77 24.12 35.32
CA ALA A 376 -14.31 24.15 35.45
C ALA A 376 -13.62 23.14 34.53
N THR A 377 -14.17 21.93 34.44
CA THR A 377 -13.69 20.89 33.53
C THR A 377 -13.87 21.27 32.05
N VAL A 378 -15.06 21.82 31.72
CA VAL A 378 -15.33 22.33 30.36
C VAL A 378 -14.31 23.41 29.97
N ASN A 379 -14.03 24.37 30.88
CA ASN A 379 -13.05 25.42 30.66
C ASN A 379 -11.61 24.85 30.52
N SER A 380 -11.26 23.83 31.27
CA SER A 380 -9.96 23.17 31.19
C SER A 380 -9.79 22.45 29.86
N VAL A 381 -10.82 21.74 29.40
CA VAL A 381 -10.84 21.05 28.09
C VAL A 381 -10.71 22.05 26.94
N THR A 382 -11.53 23.11 26.94
CA THR A 382 -11.49 24.14 25.88
C THR A 382 -10.14 24.86 25.83
N SER A 383 -9.52 25.09 26.97
CA SER A 383 -8.17 25.70 27.10
C SER A 383 -7.09 24.72 26.57
N ALA A 384 -7.10 23.45 26.98
CA ALA A 384 -6.14 22.45 26.54
C ALA A 384 -6.17 22.29 25.01
N LEU A 385 -7.36 22.24 24.41
CA LEU A 385 -7.56 22.14 22.97
C LEU A 385 -7.38 23.47 22.21
N LYS A 386 -7.17 24.59 22.91
CA LYS A 386 -7.05 25.93 22.29
C LYS A 386 -8.17 26.21 21.29
N VAL A 387 -9.42 25.88 21.67
CA VAL A 387 -10.56 26.02 20.78
C VAL A 387 -10.87 27.47 20.43
N LYS A 388 -11.49 27.66 19.27
CA LYS A 388 -11.94 28.97 18.77
C LYS A 388 -13.43 28.92 18.43
N ASN A 389 -14.04 30.10 18.31
CA ASN A 389 -15.39 30.20 17.81
C ASN A 389 -15.51 29.55 16.43
N GLY A 390 -16.56 28.75 16.23
CA GLY A 390 -16.77 27.98 15.01
C GLY A 390 -16.20 26.54 15.06
N ASP A 391 -15.48 26.15 16.09
CA ASP A 391 -14.90 24.81 16.21
C ASP A 391 -15.92 23.76 16.73
N MET A 392 -15.63 22.50 16.44
CA MET A 392 -16.30 21.35 17.01
C MET A 392 -15.31 20.52 17.84
N ILE A 393 -15.75 20.00 18.98
CA ILE A 393 -14.99 19.04 19.77
C ILE A 393 -15.74 17.70 19.74
N PHE A 394 -15.05 16.62 19.36
CA PHE A 394 -15.54 15.26 19.53
C PHE A 394 -14.78 14.55 20.65
N PHE A 395 -15.46 13.60 21.32
CA PHE A 395 -14.87 12.87 22.45
C PHE A 395 -14.91 11.36 22.20
N GLY A 396 -13.76 10.70 22.44
CA GLY A 396 -13.66 9.25 22.51
C GLY A 396 -13.44 8.80 23.95
N ALA A 397 -14.22 7.85 24.46
CA ALA A 397 -14.09 7.35 25.83
C ALA A 397 -14.37 5.83 25.89
N GLY A 398 -13.48 5.07 26.52
CA GLY A 398 -13.61 3.63 26.67
C GLY A 398 -12.28 2.89 26.61
N ASN A 399 -12.33 1.57 26.30
CA ASN A 399 -11.12 0.78 26.13
C ASN A 399 -10.16 1.46 25.13
N ALA A 400 -8.86 1.54 25.47
CA ALA A 400 -7.88 2.30 24.72
C ALA A 400 -7.79 1.87 23.23
N ASN A 401 -7.81 0.57 22.94
CA ASN A 401 -7.73 0.07 21.57
C ASN A 401 -8.96 0.47 20.73
N VAL A 402 -10.15 0.46 21.33
CA VAL A 402 -11.40 0.89 20.67
C VAL A 402 -11.39 2.39 20.43
N VAL A 403 -10.96 3.18 21.42
CA VAL A 403 -10.84 4.64 21.27
C VAL A 403 -9.82 4.99 20.19
N ASN A 404 -8.66 4.36 20.21
CA ASN A 404 -7.60 4.57 19.24
C ASN A 404 -8.11 4.28 17.81
N LEU A 405 -8.68 3.09 17.59
CA LEU A 405 -9.20 2.69 16.27
C LEU A 405 -10.33 3.61 15.79
N SER A 406 -11.30 3.91 16.65
CA SER A 406 -12.45 4.71 16.27
C SER A 406 -12.10 6.17 16.01
N MET A 407 -11.22 6.76 16.84
CA MET A 407 -10.86 8.18 16.70
C MET A 407 -9.85 8.41 15.56
N SER A 408 -8.88 7.51 15.33
CA SER A 408 -8.00 7.58 14.16
C SER A 408 -8.79 7.46 12.85
N SER A 409 -9.76 6.55 12.81
CA SER A 409 -10.65 6.41 11.65
C SER A 409 -11.56 7.64 11.47
N LEU A 410 -12.01 8.25 12.56
CA LEU A 410 -12.80 9.48 12.53
C LEU A 410 -11.99 10.67 12.01
N ILE A 411 -10.73 10.81 12.42
CA ILE A 411 -9.81 11.84 11.90
C ILE A 411 -9.75 11.78 10.37
N LYS A 412 -9.52 10.58 9.82
CA LYS A 412 -9.48 10.39 8.37
C LYS A 412 -10.84 10.70 7.72
N LYS A 413 -11.93 10.20 8.29
CA LYS A 413 -13.28 10.45 7.78
C LYS A 413 -13.64 11.93 7.77
N LEU A 414 -13.26 12.68 8.80
CA LEU A 414 -13.45 14.13 8.87
C LEU A 414 -12.61 14.86 7.83
N ALA A 415 -11.36 14.43 7.63
CA ALA A 415 -10.50 15.02 6.62
C ALA A 415 -11.04 14.83 5.20
N ASP A 416 -11.54 13.62 4.89
CA ASP A 416 -12.17 13.32 3.59
C ASP A 416 -13.46 14.15 3.37
N ASP A 417 -14.31 14.27 4.40
CA ASP A 417 -15.62 14.93 4.30
C ASP A 417 -15.51 16.47 4.30
N LEU A 418 -14.48 17.03 4.91
CA LEU A 418 -14.31 18.48 5.11
C LEU A 418 -13.09 19.05 4.33
N ASP A 419 -12.42 18.22 3.54
CA ASP A 419 -11.23 18.60 2.74
C ASP A 419 -10.13 19.26 3.58
N LEU A 420 -9.70 18.57 4.65
CA LEU A 420 -8.75 19.13 5.64
C LEU A 420 -7.28 18.81 5.33
N TYR A 421 -6.96 18.33 4.14
CA TYR A 421 -5.59 17.99 3.78
C TYR A 421 -4.73 19.24 3.55
N GLY A 422 -3.64 19.38 4.33
CA GLY A 422 -2.75 20.56 4.27
C GLY A 422 -1.61 20.45 3.26
N SER A 423 -1.32 19.25 2.76
CA SER A 423 -0.25 18.98 1.80
C SER A 423 -0.61 17.79 0.92
N GLU A 424 0.13 17.58 -0.17
CA GLU A 424 -0.04 16.39 -1.02
C GLU A 424 0.74 15.18 -0.45
N TRP A 425 1.92 15.44 0.13
CA TRP A 425 2.83 14.42 0.64
C TRP A 425 3.31 14.77 2.05
N ALA A 426 3.24 13.81 2.96
CA ALA A 426 3.68 13.98 4.34
C ALA A 426 4.33 12.68 4.86
N PRO A 427 5.63 12.45 4.55
CA PRO A 427 6.38 11.33 5.09
C PRO A 427 6.71 11.53 6.57
N CYS A 428 6.81 10.42 7.31
CA CYS A 428 7.36 10.42 8.67
C CYS A 428 7.96 9.04 9.01
N TRP A 429 8.82 9.03 10.02
CA TRP A 429 9.29 7.83 10.67
C TRP A 429 8.57 7.63 12.00
N ILE A 430 8.16 6.39 12.27
CA ILE A 430 7.76 5.96 13.60
C ILE A 430 8.92 5.17 14.20
N VAL A 431 9.32 5.52 15.41
CA VAL A 431 10.48 4.96 16.12
C VAL A 431 10.11 4.62 17.57
N ASP A 432 11.03 4.00 18.29
CA ASP A 432 10.85 3.63 19.71
C ASP A 432 9.62 2.72 19.93
N PHE A 433 9.48 1.69 19.09
CA PHE A 433 8.42 0.70 19.26
C PHE A 433 8.60 -0.15 20.51
N PRO A 434 7.51 -0.60 21.18
CA PRO A 434 7.60 -1.67 22.16
C PRO A 434 8.14 -2.96 21.52
N MET A 435 8.96 -3.70 22.24
CA MET A 435 9.48 -5.00 21.78
C MET A 435 8.37 -6.05 21.71
N PHE A 436 7.48 -6.03 22.68
CA PHE A 436 6.41 -7.00 22.86
C PHE A 436 5.04 -6.34 23.00
N GLU A 437 4.02 -7.08 22.67
CA GLU A 437 2.63 -6.78 22.96
C GLU A 437 1.94 -7.97 23.65
N ARG A 438 0.80 -7.74 24.29
CA ARG A 438 0.02 -8.82 24.93
C ARG A 438 -1.15 -9.23 24.06
N THR A 439 -1.25 -10.55 23.83
CA THR A 439 -2.42 -11.16 23.17
C THR A 439 -3.66 -11.05 24.05
N LYS A 440 -4.82 -11.42 23.51
CA LYS A 440 -6.09 -11.50 24.28
C LYS A 440 -5.99 -12.47 25.46
N GLU A 441 -5.16 -13.51 25.33
CA GLU A 441 -4.87 -14.52 26.36
C GLU A 441 -3.79 -14.05 27.36
N ASN A 442 -3.38 -12.77 27.30
CA ASN A 442 -2.36 -12.16 28.13
C ASN A 442 -0.95 -12.76 27.98
N LYS A 443 -0.66 -13.41 26.85
CA LYS A 443 0.69 -13.89 26.50
C LYS A 443 1.46 -12.79 25.78
N LEU A 444 2.78 -12.74 25.99
CA LEU A 444 3.65 -11.87 25.21
C LEU A 444 3.86 -12.43 23.80
N THR A 445 3.82 -11.55 22.82
CA THR A 445 4.21 -11.79 21.43
C THR A 445 5.07 -10.62 20.95
N SER A 446 5.95 -10.85 19.98
CA SER A 446 6.73 -9.77 19.38
C SER A 446 5.81 -8.85 18.58
N LEU A 447 6.00 -7.55 18.70
CA LEU A 447 5.23 -6.58 17.90
C LEU A 447 5.63 -6.64 16.42
N HIS A 448 6.93 -6.77 16.12
CA HIS A 448 7.45 -6.97 14.76
C HIS A 448 7.76 -8.46 14.52
N HIS A 449 8.97 -8.89 14.89
CA HIS A 449 9.40 -10.29 14.78
C HIS A 449 10.42 -10.64 15.88
N PRO A 450 10.61 -11.91 16.23
CA PRO A 450 11.44 -12.34 17.36
C PRO A 450 12.95 -12.10 17.18
N PHE A 451 13.39 -11.67 16.01
CA PHE A 451 14.81 -11.38 15.70
C PHE A 451 15.17 -9.91 15.86
N THR A 452 14.24 -9.07 16.31
CA THR A 452 14.46 -7.64 16.55
C THR A 452 15.34 -7.42 17.77
N LEU A 453 16.32 -6.50 17.67
CA LEU A 453 17.22 -6.16 18.77
C LEU A 453 16.49 -5.28 19.81
N PRO A 454 16.44 -5.68 21.10
CA PRO A 454 15.96 -4.80 22.17
C PRO A 454 16.99 -3.71 22.52
N VAL A 455 16.52 -2.57 23.05
CA VAL A 455 17.37 -1.42 23.47
C VAL A 455 17.96 -1.61 24.88
N VAL A 456 17.90 -2.80 25.44
CA VAL A 456 18.25 -3.10 26.83
C VAL A 456 19.22 -4.28 26.92
N THR A 457 19.84 -4.46 28.08
CA THR A 457 20.64 -5.65 28.40
C THR A 457 19.76 -6.88 28.62
N ILE A 458 20.36 -8.07 28.63
CA ILE A 458 19.66 -9.34 28.85
C ILE A 458 18.97 -9.35 30.24
N ASP A 459 19.64 -8.83 31.25
CA ASP A 459 19.10 -8.78 32.62
C ASP A 459 17.87 -7.87 32.72
N GLU A 460 17.90 -6.72 32.07
CA GLU A 460 16.77 -5.78 32.02
C GLU A 460 15.59 -6.38 31.22
N LEU A 461 15.89 -7.04 30.11
CA LEU A 461 14.91 -7.74 29.27
C LEU A 461 14.16 -8.82 30.07
N ALA A 462 14.89 -9.64 30.82
CA ALA A 462 14.31 -10.73 31.62
C ALA A 462 13.44 -10.23 32.79
N ASN A 463 13.81 -9.09 33.39
CA ASN A 463 13.13 -8.55 34.58
C ASN A 463 11.86 -7.77 34.26
N ASN A 464 11.81 -7.05 33.14
CA ASN A 464 10.67 -6.16 32.79
C ASN A 464 10.35 -6.15 31.28
N PRO A 465 9.95 -7.25 30.68
CA PRO A 465 9.75 -7.37 29.24
C PRO A 465 8.66 -6.44 28.67
N ASP A 466 7.65 -6.07 29.46
CA ASP A 466 6.54 -5.21 29.03
C ASP A 466 6.97 -3.77 28.69
N GLU A 467 8.07 -3.29 29.26
CA GLU A 467 8.55 -1.90 29.08
C GLU A 467 9.72 -1.78 28.10
N VAL A 468 10.16 -2.91 27.53
CA VAL A 468 11.31 -2.95 26.63
C VAL A 468 10.98 -2.34 25.27
N LEU A 469 11.81 -1.41 24.83
CA LEU A 469 11.76 -0.87 23.49
C LEU A 469 12.62 -1.69 22.53
N ALA A 470 12.22 -1.70 21.27
CA ALA A 470 12.92 -2.33 20.15
C ALA A 470 13.71 -1.30 19.33
N CYS A 471 14.84 -1.71 18.77
CA CYS A 471 15.52 -0.97 17.69
C CYS A 471 14.75 -1.14 16.37
N ALA A 472 13.47 -0.77 16.36
CA ALA A 472 12.58 -0.89 15.23
C ALA A 472 12.10 0.48 14.74
N TYR A 473 11.79 0.56 13.46
CA TYR A 473 11.40 1.80 12.78
C TYR A 473 10.52 1.49 11.58
N ASP A 474 9.45 2.30 11.38
CA ASP A 474 8.58 2.21 10.22
C ASP A 474 8.56 3.54 9.45
N PHE A 475 8.62 3.47 8.13
CA PHE A 475 8.42 4.60 7.25
C PHE A 475 6.95 4.70 6.86
N VAL A 476 6.34 5.82 7.19
CA VAL A 476 4.93 6.10 6.91
C VAL A 476 4.81 7.23 5.90
N LEU A 477 3.95 7.07 4.91
CA LEU A 477 3.62 8.11 3.93
C LEU A 477 2.11 8.20 3.78
N ASN A 478 1.53 9.38 4.06
CA ASN A 478 0.12 9.65 3.85
C ASN A 478 -0.82 8.63 4.53
N GLY A 479 -0.48 8.20 5.74
CA GLY A 479 -1.27 7.23 6.50
C GLY A 479 -1.06 5.77 6.11
N TYR A 480 -0.10 5.48 5.24
CA TYR A 480 0.31 4.11 4.88
C TYR A 480 1.73 3.83 5.36
N GLU A 481 1.90 2.74 6.10
CA GLU A 481 3.20 2.14 6.34
C GLU A 481 3.74 1.62 5.01
N LEU A 482 4.79 2.24 4.48
CA LEU A 482 5.44 1.82 3.25
C LEU A 482 6.48 0.74 3.50
N GLY A 483 7.12 0.77 4.65
CA GLY A 483 8.12 -0.22 5.02
C GLY A 483 8.46 -0.15 6.48
N GLY A 484 8.84 -1.31 7.02
CA GLY A 484 9.29 -1.45 8.40
C GLY A 484 10.61 -2.21 8.49
N GLY A 485 11.35 -1.93 9.53
CA GLY A 485 12.65 -2.53 9.76
C GLY A 485 13.12 -2.48 11.20
N SER A 486 14.27 -3.10 11.44
CA SER A 486 14.92 -3.07 12.75
C SER A 486 16.41 -3.37 12.65
N LEU A 487 17.15 -3.11 13.70
CA LEU A 487 18.38 -3.84 13.96
C LEU A 487 18.05 -5.26 14.44
N ARG A 488 18.94 -6.21 14.17
CA ARG A 488 18.71 -7.64 14.46
C ARG A 488 19.54 -8.08 15.66
N VAL A 489 18.99 -9.03 16.39
CA VAL A 489 19.77 -9.74 17.40
C VAL A 489 20.92 -10.49 16.71
N HIS A 490 22.14 -10.24 17.16
CA HIS A 490 23.35 -10.90 16.67
C HIS A 490 24.06 -11.72 17.75
N ASP A 491 23.57 -11.64 19.00
CA ASP A 491 24.03 -12.44 20.13
C ASP A 491 23.09 -13.64 20.35
N PRO A 492 23.58 -14.90 20.26
CA PRO A 492 22.76 -16.09 20.46
C PRO A 492 22.16 -16.20 21.87
N VAL A 493 22.81 -15.62 22.90
CA VAL A 493 22.29 -15.64 24.29
C VAL A 493 21.08 -14.73 24.40
N MET A 494 21.16 -13.52 23.85
CA MET A 494 20.03 -12.59 23.76
C MET A 494 18.86 -13.22 22.97
N GLN A 495 19.13 -13.88 21.84
CA GLN A 495 18.09 -14.53 21.05
C GLN A 495 17.38 -15.65 21.81
N SER A 496 18.13 -16.43 22.56
CA SER A 496 17.57 -17.52 23.39
C SER A 496 16.67 -16.97 24.52
N GLU A 497 17.04 -15.85 25.13
CA GLU A 497 16.20 -15.22 26.17
C GLU A 497 14.90 -14.64 25.58
N ILE A 498 14.96 -14.02 24.38
CA ILE A 498 13.75 -13.57 23.67
C ILE A 498 12.81 -14.75 23.40
N PHE A 499 13.31 -15.86 22.89
CA PHE A 499 12.49 -17.06 22.65
C PHE A 499 11.83 -17.58 23.92
N LYS A 500 12.56 -17.62 25.02
CA LYS A 500 12.04 -18.01 26.32
C LYS A 500 10.91 -17.10 26.82
N ILE A 501 11.06 -15.77 26.65
CA ILE A 501 10.01 -14.79 26.99
C ILE A 501 8.76 -15.00 26.13
N LEU A 502 8.92 -15.34 24.87
CA LEU A 502 7.84 -15.67 23.95
C LEU A 502 7.20 -17.03 24.19
N GLY A 503 7.74 -17.82 25.13
CA GLY A 503 7.24 -19.16 25.45
C GLY A 503 7.61 -20.22 24.42
N ILE A 504 8.64 -19.98 23.60
CA ILE A 504 9.20 -20.95 22.64
C ILE A 504 10.23 -21.81 23.40
N SER A 505 10.01 -23.12 23.46
CA SER A 505 10.95 -24.02 24.11
C SER A 505 12.25 -24.17 23.31
N SER A 506 13.31 -24.67 23.96
CA SER A 506 14.59 -24.91 23.30
C SER A 506 14.46 -25.89 22.14
N GLU A 507 13.66 -26.95 22.33
CA GLU A 507 13.40 -27.95 21.29
C GLU A 507 12.65 -27.34 20.09
N GLU A 508 11.64 -26.52 20.36
CA GLU A 508 10.90 -25.80 19.32
C GLU A 508 11.76 -24.77 18.58
N ALA A 509 12.62 -24.07 19.31
CA ALA A 509 13.59 -23.12 18.74
C ALA A 509 14.59 -23.84 17.83
N ASP A 510 15.15 -24.97 18.27
CA ASP A 510 16.06 -25.78 17.47
C ASP A 510 15.37 -26.38 16.23
N GLU A 511 14.14 -26.83 16.37
CA GLU A 511 13.37 -27.37 15.25
C GLU A 511 13.09 -26.30 14.18
N LYS A 512 12.65 -25.09 14.58
CA LYS A 512 12.22 -24.02 13.66
C LYS A 512 13.35 -23.14 13.18
N PHE A 513 14.31 -22.85 14.06
CA PHE A 513 15.35 -21.82 13.87
C PHE A 513 16.77 -22.33 14.12
N GLY A 514 16.98 -23.63 14.32
CA GLY A 514 18.29 -24.20 14.67
C GLY A 514 19.39 -23.83 13.69
N PHE A 515 19.10 -23.73 12.40
CA PHE A 515 20.05 -23.28 11.38
C PHE A 515 20.48 -21.81 11.58
N LEU A 516 19.55 -20.91 11.99
CA LEU A 516 19.87 -19.53 12.30
C LEU A 516 20.66 -19.42 13.61
N LEU A 517 20.25 -20.13 14.67
CA LEU A 517 20.96 -20.14 15.95
C LEU A 517 22.40 -20.64 15.80
N SER A 518 22.60 -21.68 14.98
CA SER A 518 23.91 -22.19 14.62
C SER A 518 24.75 -21.13 13.86
N ALA A 519 24.11 -20.42 12.93
CA ALA A 519 24.76 -19.37 12.18
C ALA A 519 25.16 -18.18 13.09
N LEU A 520 24.28 -17.72 13.98
CA LEU A 520 24.57 -16.67 14.97
C LEU A 520 25.81 -17.03 15.82
N SER A 521 25.95 -18.30 16.20
CA SER A 521 27.09 -18.81 16.97
C SER A 521 28.40 -18.88 16.17
N SER A 522 28.36 -18.68 14.85
CA SER A 522 29.52 -18.74 13.95
C SER A 522 30.20 -17.38 13.71
N GLY A 523 29.83 -16.35 14.44
CA GLY A 523 30.39 -15.00 14.31
C GLY A 523 29.48 -14.11 13.48
N CYS A 524 28.37 -13.68 14.08
CA CYS A 524 27.40 -12.81 13.44
C CYS A 524 27.79 -11.33 13.62
N PRO A 525 27.89 -10.53 12.54
CA PRO A 525 28.08 -9.09 12.67
C PRO A 525 26.81 -8.41 13.19
N PRO A 526 26.90 -7.27 13.89
CA PRO A 526 25.74 -6.38 14.05
C PRO A 526 25.18 -6.03 12.69
N HIS A 527 23.87 -6.17 12.49
CA HIS A 527 23.22 -5.91 11.20
C HIS A 527 21.79 -5.43 11.39
N GLY A 528 21.24 -4.84 10.34
CA GLY A 528 19.89 -4.35 10.32
C GLY A 528 19.41 -4.08 8.91
N GLY A 529 18.11 -3.86 8.76
CA GLY A 529 17.53 -3.64 7.44
C GLY A 529 16.10 -3.18 7.51
N ILE A 530 15.53 -2.99 6.32
CA ILE A 530 14.15 -2.54 6.11
C ILE A 530 13.55 -3.26 4.90
N ALA A 531 12.25 -3.49 4.94
CA ALA A 531 11.51 -4.01 3.80
C ALA A 531 10.39 -3.04 3.40
N PHE A 532 10.42 -2.54 2.17
CA PHE A 532 9.38 -1.67 1.61
C PHE A 532 8.41 -2.47 0.74
N GLY A 533 7.10 -2.22 0.90
CA GLY A 533 6.06 -2.77 0.02
C GLY A 533 6.07 -2.06 -1.35
N LEU A 534 6.70 -2.67 -2.37
CA LEU A 534 6.79 -2.08 -3.72
C LEU A 534 5.41 -1.76 -4.30
N ASP A 535 4.45 -2.67 -4.14
CA ASP A 535 3.10 -2.47 -4.67
C ASP A 535 2.43 -1.24 -4.05
N ARG A 536 2.65 -1.01 -2.75
CA ARG A 536 2.10 0.14 -2.01
C ARG A 536 2.80 1.45 -2.40
N ILE A 537 4.12 1.43 -2.59
CA ILE A 537 4.86 2.58 -3.15
C ILE A 537 4.28 2.97 -4.51
N VAL A 538 4.14 2.01 -5.43
CA VAL A 538 3.62 2.27 -6.78
C VAL A 538 2.17 2.76 -6.72
N MET A 539 1.34 2.19 -5.84
CA MET A 539 -0.05 2.60 -5.61
C MET A 539 -0.12 4.10 -5.28
N LEU A 540 0.65 4.56 -4.31
CA LEU A 540 0.68 5.96 -3.90
C LEU A 540 1.23 6.86 -5.01
N LEU A 541 2.38 6.53 -5.60
CA LEU A 541 3.04 7.33 -6.65
C LEU A 541 2.24 7.40 -7.95
N THR A 542 1.25 6.53 -8.15
CA THR A 542 0.36 6.56 -9.33
C THR A 542 -1.06 7.06 -9.00
N GLY A 543 -1.29 7.54 -7.77
CA GLY A 543 -2.54 8.18 -7.36
C GLY A 543 -3.75 7.25 -7.33
N THR A 544 -3.56 5.92 -7.12
CA THR A 544 -4.66 4.99 -6.92
C THR A 544 -4.77 4.54 -5.46
N THR A 545 -5.96 4.19 -5.03
CA THR A 545 -6.24 3.64 -3.70
C THR A 545 -6.40 2.11 -3.70
N ASN A 546 -6.29 1.49 -4.88
CA ASN A 546 -6.47 0.05 -5.07
C ASN A 546 -5.17 -0.60 -5.55
N ILE A 547 -4.56 -1.43 -4.72
CA ILE A 547 -3.31 -2.12 -5.04
C ILE A 547 -3.40 -3.01 -6.28
N ARG A 548 -4.60 -3.51 -6.65
CA ARG A 548 -4.84 -4.33 -7.84
C ARG A 548 -4.64 -3.58 -9.15
N ASP A 549 -4.70 -2.25 -9.13
CA ASP A 549 -4.47 -1.44 -10.34
C ASP A 549 -2.98 -1.33 -10.72
N VAL A 550 -2.08 -1.66 -9.79
CA VAL A 550 -0.62 -1.60 -10.00
C VAL A 550 0.05 -2.97 -10.11
N ILE A 551 -0.74 -4.04 -10.12
CA ILE A 551 -0.30 -5.43 -10.31
C ILE A 551 -0.89 -5.95 -11.61
N ALA A 552 -0.05 -6.56 -12.46
CA ALA A 552 -0.50 -7.00 -13.79
C ALA A 552 -1.65 -8.02 -13.71
N PHE A 553 -1.54 -9.03 -12.85
CA PHE A 553 -2.55 -10.09 -12.66
C PHE A 553 -2.80 -10.31 -11.15
N PRO A 554 -3.56 -9.40 -10.51
CA PRO A 554 -3.83 -9.50 -9.08
C PRO A 554 -4.88 -10.58 -8.77
N LYS A 555 -4.96 -10.97 -7.49
CA LYS A 555 -6.08 -11.74 -6.96
C LYS A 555 -7.23 -10.82 -6.53
N THR A 556 -8.45 -11.36 -6.54
CA THR A 556 -9.63 -10.70 -5.95
C THR A 556 -9.51 -10.61 -4.43
N GLN A 557 -10.46 -9.94 -3.79
CA GLN A 557 -10.57 -9.90 -2.33
C GLN A 557 -10.80 -11.28 -1.69
N SER A 558 -11.33 -12.24 -2.44
CA SER A 558 -11.50 -13.65 -2.06
C SER A 558 -10.31 -14.53 -2.41
N ALA A 559 -9.12 -13.94 -2.66
CA ALA A 559 -7.87 -14.63 -2.99
C ALA A 559 -7.96 -15.51 -4.27
N SER A 560 -8.82 -15.15 -5.23
CA SER A 560 -9.00 -15.90 -6.47
C SER A 560 -8.56 -15.11 -7.71
N CYS A 561 -8.20 -15.79 -8.79
CA CYS A 561 -7.90 -15.19 -10.09
C CYS A 561 -9.06 -15.47 -11.07
N LEU A 562 -9.86 -14.45 -11.39
CA LEU A 562 -11.01 -14.60 -12.30
C LEU A 562 -10.60 -14.87 -13.75
N LEU A 563 -9.38 -14.53 -14.14
CA LEU A 563 -8.86 -14.78 -15.49
C LEU A 563 -8.51 -16.26 -15.70
N THR A 564 -7.82 -16.87 -14.71
CA THR A 564 -7.31 -18.24 -14.81
C THR A 564 -8.16 -19.26 -14.06
N ASN A 565 -9.18 -18.79 -13.31
CA ASN A 565 -9.99 -19.58 -12.37
C ASN A 565 -9.13 -20.26 -11.28
N ALA A 566 -8.02 -19.63 -10.87
CA ALA A 566 -7.20 -20.12 -9.77
C ALA A 566 -7.73 -19.59 -8.41
N PRO A 567 -7.69 -20.42 -7.33
CA PRO A 567 -7.25 -21.81 -7.29
C PRO A 567 -8.22 -22.75 -8.00
N GLY A 568 -7.70 -23.83 -8.56
CA GLY A 568 -8.45 -24.83 -9.29
C GLY A 568 -8.40 -26.21 -8.62
N GLU A 569 -9.26 -27.11 -9.03
CA GLU A 569 -9.23 -28.49 -8.61
C GLU A 569 -7.98 -29.22 -9.14
N VAL A 570 -7.49 -30.17 -8.35
CA VAL A 570 -6.43 -31.11 -8.75
C VAL A 570 -7.01 -32.51 -8.91
N THR A 571 -6.41 -33.33 -9.78
CA THR A 571 -6.87 -34.70 -10.01
C THR A 571 -6.43 -35.63 -8.89
N SER A 572 -7.14 -36.73 -8.69
CA SER A 572 -6.76 -37.76 -7.70
C SER A 572 -5.36 -38.32 -7.96
N ALA A 573 -4.98 -38.50 -9.23
CA ALA A 573 -3.64 -38.96 -9.60
C ALA A 573 -2.54 -37.97 -9.16
N GLN A 574 -2.78 -36.67 -9.28
CA GLN A 574 -1.84 -35.64 -8.78
C GLN A 574 -1.72 -35.67 -7.24
N LEU A 575 -2.84 -35.89 -6.53
CA LEU A 575 -2.81 -36.01 -5.07
C LEU A 575 -2.07 -37.27 -4.62
N GLU A 576 -2.30 -38.42 -5.30
CA GLU A 576 -1.58 -39.69 -5.03
C GLU A 576 -0.08 -39.53 -5.27
N GLU A 577 0.32 -38.88 -6.39
CA GLU A 577 1.75 -38.60 -6.67
C GLU A 577 2.41 -37.74 -5.61
N LEU A 578 1.65 -36.85 -4.97
CA LEU A 578 2.12 -35.98 -3.89
C LEU A 578 1.97 -36.59 -2.49
N HIS A 579 1.42 -37.79 -2.39
CA HIS A 579 1.11 -38.44 -1.11
C HIS A 579 0.24 -37.60 -0.18
N VAL A 580 -0.74 -36.86 -0.74
CA VAL A 580 -1.69 -36.03 0.00
C VAL A 580 -3.12 -36.42 -0.32
N GLN A 581 -4.05 -36.09 0.57
CA GLN A 581 -5.46 -36.40 0.43
C GLN A 581 -6.32 -35.17 0.70
N SER A 582 -7.36 -34.93 -0.12
CA SER A 582 -8.39 -33.95 0.18
C SER A 582 -9.38 -34.53 1.21
N THR A 583 -9.66 -33.76 2.25
CA THR A 583 -10.71 -34.08 3.25
C THR A 583 -12.05 -33.44 2.89
N VAL A 584 -12.12 -32.67 1.81
CA VAL A 584 -13.35 -32.05 1.34
C VAL A 584 -14.17 -33.12 0.60
N GLU A 585 -15.36 -33.42 1.10
CA GLU A 585 -16.31 -34.27 0.40
C GLU A 585 -16.80 -33.53 -0.85
N LYS A 586 -16.74 -34.16 -2.03
CA LYS A 586 -17.35 -33.63 -3.24
C LYS A 586 -18.85 -33.91 -3.15
N GLU A 587 -19.66 -32.84 -3.11
CA GLU A 587 -21.12 -32.91 -3.25
C GLU A 587 -21.55 -33.49 -4.60
#